data_1b22a5a31473e54884b4c6125c63bcf0
#
_entry.id   1b22a5a31473e54884b4c6125c63bcf0
#
_cell.length_a   1.000
_cell.length_b   1.000
_cell.length_c   1.000
_cell.angle_alpha   90.00
_cell.angle_beta   90.00
_cell.angle_gamma   90.00
#
_symmetry.space_group_name_H-M   'P 1'
#
loop_
_entity.id
_entity.type
_entity.pdbx_description
1 polymer ?
#
loop_
_entity_poly.entity_id
_entity_poly.type
_entity_poly.pdbx_seq_one_letter_code
_entity_poly.pdbx_strand_id
1 'polypeptide(L)'
;MHKFREPTPVEMGSEMALARLGVATCMIFSPMFARLGGEVSVSRSVAFGVVLLMVALIMFIVYAFMEKKLDSQTGEAEEKDDPFKLSDLGKILTDSGFWLVALLCVLYYSAIFPFQKYAVNMLQCNLVFHQVDPSSIWASNTITIIQYVIMLVVAACAFASNFSKNKVAKYGLMGAAIVALVVFCYMGYMRQSAETVFAVFPLLAVGITPILGNYVDHKGKAATMLVLGSLLLI
;
A
#
# COMPACT_ATOMS: atom_id res chain seq x y z
N MET A 1 26.64 0.50 -22.44
CA MET A 1 25.76 -0.64 -22.16
C MET A 1 25.13 -0.43 -20.79
N HIS A 2 24.00 0.30 -20.71
CA HIS A 2 23.12 0.27 -19.53
C HIS A 2 22.20 -0.93 -19.71
N LYS A 3 22.64 -2.09 -19.24
CA LYS A 3 21.80 -3.26 -19.09
C LYS A 3 20.60 -2.84 -18.23
N PHE A 4 19.38 -2.99 -18.72
CA PHE A 4 18.18 -2.86 -17.89
C PHE A 4 18.38 -3.77 -16.69
N ARG A 5 18.60 -3.17 -15.53
CA ARG A 5 18.79 -3.92 -14.30
C ARG A 5 17.39 -4.36 -13.84
N GLU A 6 17.19 -5.67 -13.72
CA GLU A 6 15.98 -6.18 -13.11
C GLU A 6 15.76 -5.50 -11.75
N PRO A 7 14.54 -5.03 -11.45
CA PRO A 7 14.28 -4.36 -10.19
C PRO A 7 14.62 -5.29 -9.03
N THR A 8 15.35 -4.78 -8.05
CA THR A 8 15.67 -5.54 -6.85
C THR A 8 14.41 -5.77 -6.01
N PRO A 9 14.32 -6.87 -5.22
CA PRO A 9 13.22 -7.08 -4.29
C PRO A 9 12.98 -5.91 -3.34
N VAL A 10 14.00 -5.11 -2.99
CA VAL A 10 13.85 -3.85 -2.23
C VAL A 10 13.10 -2.80 -3.04
N GLU A 11 13.41 -2.64 -4.32
CA GLU A 11 12.73 -1.68 -5.20
C GLU A 11 11.28 -2.08 -5.39
N MET A 12 10.99 -3.35 -5.69
CA MET A 12 9.63 -3.88 -5.77
C MET A 12 8.87 -3.74 -4.43
N GLY A 13 9.53 -4.00 -3.30
CA GLY A 13 8.96 -3.81 -1.98
C GLY A 13 8.63 -2.35 -1.68
N SER A 14 9.44 -1.42 -2.19
CA SER A 14 9.20 0.02 -2.05
C SER A 14 8.00 0.51 -2.86
N GLU A 15 7.83 0.02 -4.08
CA GLU A 15 6.65 0.30 -4.92
C GLU A 15 5.37 -0.22 -4.27
N MET A 16 5.39 -1.45 -3.75
CA MET A 16 4.27 -2.04 -3.01
C MET A 16 3.95 -1.24 -1.74
N ALA A 17 4.96 -0.71 -1.03
CA ALA A 17 4.77 0.13 0.13
C ALA A 17 4.05 1.44 -0.22
N LEU A 18 4.43 2.10 -1.32
CA LEU A 18 3.76 3.30 -1.81
C LEU A 18 2.29 3.01 -2.19
N ALA A 19 2.02 1.88 -2.83
CA ALA A 19 0.65 1.46 -3.14
C ALA A 19 -0.19 1.27 -1.85
N ARG A 20 0.37 0.70 -0.79
CA ARG A 20 -0.30 0.55 0.52
C ARG A 20 -0.57 1.89 1.20
N LEU A 21 0.32 2.87 1.03
CA LEU A 21 0.08 4.24 1.50
C LEU A 21 -1.15 4.86 0.83
N GLY A 22 -1.34 4.61 -0.47
CA GLY A 22 -2.55 5.02 -1.19
C GLY A 22 -3.83 4.44 -0.59
N VAL A 23 -3.81 3.16 -0.20
CA VAL A 23 -4.95 2.51 0.49
C VAL A 23 -5.25 3.19 1.83
N ALA A 24 -4.22 3.44 2.67
CA ALA A 24 -4.39 4.13 3.95
C ALA A 24 -4.95 5.56 3.76
N THR A 25 -4.46 6.28 2.76
CA THR A 25 -4.97 7.61 2.38
C THR A 25 -6.46 7.56 2.03
N CYS A 26 -6.86 6.61 1.21
CA CYS A 26 -8.25 6.44 0.80
C CYS A 26 -9.17 6.15 2.00
N MET A 27 -8.73 5.34 2.95
CA MET A 27 -9.50 5.03 4.17
C MET A 27 -9.76 6.25 5.05
N ILE A 28 -8.85 7.22 5.08
CA ILE A 28 -9.01 8.45 5.87
C ILE A 28 -9.87 9.48 5.13
N PHE A 29 -9.59 9.69 3.84
CA PHE A 29 -10.23 10.77 3.08
C PHE A 29 -11.61 10.41 2.54
N SER A 30 -11.87 9.14 2.19
CA SER A 30 -13.17 8.74 1.64
C SER A 30 -14.34 9.05 2.57
N PRO A 31 -14.31 8.74 3.88
CA PRO A 31 -15.37 9.13 4.81
C PRO A 31 -15.48 10.66 5.00
N MET A 32 -14.36 11.38 4.94
CA MET A 32 -14.34 12.84 5.02
C MET A 32 -15.10 13.47 3.85
N PHE A 33 -14.81 13.00 2.61
CA PHE A 33 -15.51 13.49 1.41
C PHE A 33 -16.99 13.10 1.38
N ALA A 34 -17.36 11.93 1.91
CA ALA A 34 -18.75 11.52 2.04
C ALA A 34 -19.57 12.49 2.90
N ARG A 35 -18.96 13.08 3.94
CA ARG A 35 -19.60 13.98 4.90
C ARG A 35 -19.50 15.48 4.54
N LEU A 36 -18.82 15.83 3.46
CA LEU A 36 -18.71 17.22 2.99
C LEU A 36 -20.11 17.76 2.62
N GLY A 37 -20.52 18.87 3.24
CA GLY A 37 -21.80 19.51 2.98
C GLY A 37 -22.95 19.09 3.92
N GLY A 38 -22.67 18.42 5.04
CA GLY A 38 -23.62 18.13 6.12
C GLY A 38 -24.42 16.85 5.96
N GLU A 39 -24.70 16.40 4.73
CA GLU A 39 -25.36 15.13 4.45
C GLU A 39 -24.35 14.08 3.99
N VAL A 40 -24.52 12.85 4.46
CA VAL A 40 -23.67 11.73 4.03
C VAL A 40 -24.05 11.30 2.62
N SER A 41 -23.14 11.47 1.67
CA SER A 41 -23.34 11.08 0.28
C SER A 41 -22.21 10.16 -0.21
N VAL A 42 -22.58 8.92 -0.52
CA VAL A 42 -21.66 7.92 -1.12
C VAL A 42 -21.17 8.40 -2.50
N SER A 43 -22.00 9.11 -3.24
CA SER A 43 -21.66 9.65 -4.56
C SER A 43 -20.44 10.58 -4.53
N ARG A 44 -20.26 11.36 -3.47
CA ARG A 44 -19.09 12.24 -3.31
C ARG A 44 -17.80 11.46 -3.10
N SER A 45 -17.82 10.37 -2.33
CA SER A 45 -16.66 9.48 -2.19
C SER A 45 -16.28 8.80 -3.51
N VAL A 46 -17.28 8.38 -4.28
CA VAL A 46 -17.06 7.79 -5.61
C VAL A 46 -16.48 8.83 -6.57
N ALA A 47 -17.04 10.06 -6.58
CA ALA A 47 -16.52 11.16 -7.40
C ALA A 47 -15.04 11.48 -7.06
N PHE A 48 -14.68 11.48 -5.77
CA PHE A 48 -13.29 11.63 -5.34
C PHE A 48 -12.40 10.53 -5.92
N GLY A 49 -12.83 9.27 -5.86
CA GLY A 49 -12.11 8.15 -6.47
C GLY A 49 -11.92 8.31 -7.98
N VAL A 50 -12.95 8.78 -8.69
CA VAL A 50 -12.88 9.06 -10.15
C VAL A 50 -11.86 10.16 -10.44
N VAL A 51 -11.82 11.24 -9.64
CA VAL A 51 -10.83 12.32 -9.81
C VAL A 51 -9.40 11.77 -9.63
N LEU A 52 -9.17 10.93 -8.62
CA LEU A 52 -7.85 10.30 -8.42
C LEU A 52 -7.46 9.39 -9.59
N LEU A 53 -8.41 8.65 -10.16
CA LEU A 53 -8.17 7.83 -11.36
C LEU A 53 -7.82 8.69 -12.59
N MET A 54 -8.47 9.85 -12.77
CA MET A 54 -8.12 10.78 -13.84
C MET A 54 -6.71 11.35 -13.68
N VAL A 55 -6.32 11.70 -12.45
CA VAL A 55 -4.93 12.13 -12.15
C VAL A 55 -3.94 11.00 -12.44
N ALA A 56 -4.23 9.78 -12.02
CA ALA A 56 -3.39 8.62 -12.29
C ALA A 56 -3.23 8.37 -13.81
N LEU A 57 -4.32 8.51 -14.58
CA LEU A 57 -4.28 8.38 -16.03
C LEU A 57 -3.37 9.44 -16.68
N ILE A 58 -3.47 10.70 -16.23
CA ILE A 58 -2.61 11.79 -16.72
C ILE A 58 -1.13 11.47 -16.42
N MET A 59 -0.83 11.02 -15.19
CA MET A 59 0.53 10.66 -14.80
C MET A 59 1.05 9.47 -15.63
N PHE A 60 0.20 8.50 -15.91
CA PHE A 60 0.55 7.36 -16.76
C PHE A 60 0.86 7.78 -18.21
N ILE A 61 0.08 8.71 -18.77
CA ILE A 61 0.36 9.28 -20.09
C ILE A 61 1.69 10.02 -20.10
N VAL A 62 1.99 10.83 -19.08
CA VAL A 62 3.28 11.52 -18.93
C VAL A 62 4.42 10.52 -18.87
N TYR A 63 4.27 9.45 -18.08
CA TYR A 63 5.25 8.36 -17.99
C TYR A 63 5.52 7.72 -19.36
N ALA A 64 4.46 7.38 -20.12
CA ALA A 64 4.60 6.78 -21.45
C ALA A 64 5.35 7.71 -22.43
N PHE A 65 5.13 9.03 -22.35
CA PHE A 65 5.91 9.99 -23.15
C PHE A 65 7.38 10.07 -22.73
N MET A 66 7.66 9.98 -21.41
CA MET A 66 9.04 10.00 -20.90
C MET A 66 9.79 8.73 -21.30
N GLU A 67 9.14 7.57 -21.23
CA GLU A 67 9.69 6.28 -21.65
C GLU A 67 10.06 6.31 -23.15
N LYS A 68 9.12 6.72 -23.99
CA LYS A 68 9.36 6.88 -25.45
C LYS A 68 10.51 7.83 -25.77
N LYS A 69 10.65 8.92 -24.97
CA LYS A 69 11.78 9.86 -25.13
C LYS A 69 13.09 9.21 -24.69
N LEU A 70 13.10 8.43 -23.62
CA LEU A 70 14.27 7.70 -23.16
C LEU A 70 14.76 6.71 -24.21
N ASP A 71 13.86 5.91 -24.79
CA ASP A 71 14.16 4.94 -25.83
C ASP A 71 14.79 5.61 -27.06
N SER A 72 14.28 6.78 -27.43
CA SER A 72 14.84 7.56 -28.56
C SER A 72 16.23 8.13 -28.26
N GLN A 73 16.60 8.34 -27.00
CA GLN A 73 17.91 8.88 -26.58
C GLN A 73 18.95 7.79 -26.38
N THR A 74 18.51 6.61 -25.95
CA THR A 74 19.43 5.51 -25.63
C THR A 74 19.91 4.78 -26.89
N GLY A 75 19.26 5.00 -28.04
CA GLY A 75 19.65 4.37 -29.31
C GLY A 75 19.54 2.84 -29.32
N GLU A 76 19.02 2.27 -28.27
CA GLU A 76 18.63 0.88 -28.20
C GLU A 76 17.33 0.76 -29.02
N ALA A 77 17.53 0.58 -30.34
CA ALA A 77 16.48 -0.04 -31.13
C ALA A 77 16.08 -1.30 -30.33
N GLU A 78 14.79 -1.37 -29.99
CA GLU A 78 14.12 -2.54 -29.45
C GLU A 78 14.97 -3.80 -29.76
N GLU A 79 15.66 -4.41 -28.78
CA GLU A 79 15.79 -5.85 -28.83
C GLU A 79 14.34 -6.27 -28.97
N LYS A 80 13.96 -6.65 -30.19
CA LYS A 80 12.62 -7.11 -30.51
C LYS A 80 12.37 -8.25 -29.56
N ASP A 81 11.72 -7.95 -28.43
CA ASP A 81 11.12 -8.99 -27.62
C ASP A 81 10.39 -9.89 -28.58
N ASP A 82 10.74 -11.16 -28.57
CA ASP A 82 10.12 -12.12 -29.47
C ASP A 82 8.60 -11.93 -29.41
N PRO A 83 7.93 -11.67 -30.52
CA PRO A 83 6.52 -11.33 -30.50
C PRO A 83 5.77 -12.46 -29.81
N PHE A 84 4.96 -12.10 -28.80
CA PHE A 84 4.15 -13.05 -28.03
C PHE A 84 3.43 -14.01 -28.97
N LYS A 85 3.76 -15.30 -28.87
CA LYS A 85 3.12 -16.35 -29.67
C LYS A 85 2.07 -17.04 -28.80
N LEU A 86 0.87 -17.25 -29.35
CA LEU A 86 -0.19 -18.00 -28.66
C LEU A 86 0.29 -19.41 -28.20
N SER A 87 1.29 -19.98 -28.88
CA SER A 87 1.93 -21.23 -28.46
C SER A 87 2.63 -21.16 -27.11
N ASP A 88 3.11 -19.97 -26.71
CA ASP A 88 3.79 -19.77 -25.43
C ASP A 88 2.78 -19.80 -24.27
N LEU A 89 1.55 -19.36 -24.52
CA LEU A 89 0.45 -19.52 -23.57
C LEU A 89 0.18 -21.00 -23.26
N GLY A 90 0.23 -21.86 -24.28
CA GLY A 90 0.09 -23.31 -24.11
C GLY A 90 1.19 -23.90 -23.23
N LYS A 91 2.43 -23.46 -23.40
CA LYS A 91 3.57 -23.89 -22.56
C LYS A 91 3.39 -23.47 -21.10
N ILE A 92 2.97 -22.20 -20.86
CA ILE A 92 2.71 -21.68 -19.50
C ILE A 92 1.60 -22.47 -18.82
N LEU A 93 0.49 -22.72 -19.52
CA LEU A 93 -0.64 -23.48 -19.00
C LEU A 93 -0.33 -24.95 -18.71
N THR A 94 0.70 -25.50 -19.36
CA THR A 94 1.12 -26.91 -19.15
C THR A 94 2.15 -27.02 -18.02
N ASP A 95 2.74 -25.90 -17.59
CA ASP A 95 3.76 -25.90 -16.52
C ASP A 95 3.08 -26.03 -15.13
N SER A 96 3.47 -27.08 -14.40
CA SER A 96 2.99 -27.34 -13.05
C SER A 96 3.43 -26.25 -12.04
N GLY A 97 4.60 -25.64 -12.26
CA GLY A 97 5.09 -24.53 -11.45
C GLY A 97 4.17 -23.32 -11.52
N PHE A 98 3.71 -22.98 -12.73
CA PHE A 98 2.72 -21.91 -12.92
C PHE A 98 1.44 -22.15 -12.11
N TRP A 99 0.88 -23.36 -12.16
CA TRP A 99 -0.34 -23.69 -11.44
C TRP A 99 -0.18 -23.65 -9.92
N LEU A 100 0.97 -24.07 -9.39
CA LEU A 100 1.26 -23.97 -7.95
C LEU A 100 1.30 -22.52 -7.49
N VAL A 101 1.97 -21.64 -8.24
CA VAL A 101 2.03 -20.20 -7.92
C VAL A 101 0.65 -19.56 -8.08
N ALA A 102 -0.08 -19.87 -9.14
CA ALA A 102 -1.42 -19.35 -9.37
C ALA A 102 -2.38 -19.77 -8.26
N LEU A 103 -2.35 -21.04 -7.85
CA LEU A 103 -3.18 -21.56 -6.75
C LEU A 103 -2.83 -20.85 -5.42
N LEU A 104 -1.53 -20.69 -5.12
CA LEU A 104 -1.09 -19.97 -3.93
C LEU A 104 -1.61 -18.54 -3.92
N CYS A 105 -1.51 -17.82 -5.04
CA CYS A 105 -2.03 -16.47 -5.17
C CYS A 105 -3.56 -16.43 -4.96
N VAL A 106 -4.32 -17.33 -5.59
CA VAL A 106 -5.78 -17.38 -5.46
C VAL A 106 -6.18 -17.63 -4.01
N LEU A 107 -5.58 -18.62 -3.35
CA LEU A 107 -5.88 -18.95 -1.94
C LEU A 107 -5.53 -17.79 -1.00
N TYR A 108 -4.37 -17.18 -1.19
CA TYR A 108 -3.91 -16.05 -0.38
C TYR A 108 -4.85 -14.83 -0.53
N TYR A 109 -5.18 -14.45 -1.76
CA TYR A 109 -6.07 -13.31 -2.01
C TYR A 109 -7.52 -13.59 -1.63
N SER A 110 -7.99 -14.83 -1.73
CA SER A 110 -9.33 -15.22 -1.27
C SER A 110 -9.52 -15.06 0.24
N ALA A 111 -8.45 -15.13 1.03
CA ALA A 111 -8.50 -14.86 2.47
C ALA A 111 -8.38 -13.34 2.76
N ILE A 112 -7.46 -12.64 2.10
CA ILE A 112 -7.14 -11.25 2.41
C ILE A 112 -8.24 -10.29 1.95
N PHE A 113 -8.77 -10.43 0.74
CA PHE A 113 -9.75 -9.47 0.21
C PHE A 113 -11.07 -9.44 1.00
N PRO A 114 -11.69 -10.57 1.37
CA PRO A 114 -12.86 -10.54 2.24
C PRO A 114 -12.55 -9.92 3.60
N PHE A 115 -11.40 -10.26 4.20
CA PHE A 115 -10.98 -9.64 5.46
C PHE A 115 -10.89 -8.12 5.33
N GLN A 116 -10.17 -7.60 4.34
CA GLN A 116 -10.04 -6.15 4.14
C GLN A 116 -11.38 -5.45 3.90
N LYS A 117 -12.29 -6.11 3.17
CA LYS A 117 -13.62 -5.56 2.87
C LYS A 117 -14.51 -5.48 4.09
N TYR A 118 -14.46 -6.49 4.96
CA TYR A 118 -15.35 -6.59 6.12
C TYR A 118 -14.71 -6.15 7.44
N ALA A 119 -13.40 -5.91 7.49
CA ALA A 119 -12.68 -5.59 8.71
C ALA A 119 -13.22 -4.35 9.43
N VAL A 120 -13.56 -3.29 8.69
CA VAL A 120 -14.16 -2.09 9.28
C VAL A 120 -15.50 -2.41 9.94
N ASN A 121 -16.36 -3.17 9.27
CA ASN A 121 -17.64 -3.60 9.81
C ASN A 121 -17.46 -4.51 11.04
N MET A 122 -16.49 -5.42 10.96
CA MET A 122 -16.14 -6.30 12.09
C MET A 122 -15.66 -5.49 13.31
N LEU A 123 -14.85 -4.46 13.09
CA LEU A 123 -14.44 -3.55 14.16
C LEU A 123 -15.64 -2.80 14.76
N GLN A 124 -16.55 -2.31 13.93
CA GLN A 124 -17.76 -1.60 14.38
C GLN A 124 -18.70 -2.51 15.20
N CYS A 125 -18.78 -3.81 14.86
CA CYS A 125 -19.61 -4.76 15.57
C CYS A 125 -18.98 -5.26 16.88
N ASN A 126 -17.67 -5.40 16.94
CA ASN A 126 -16.97 -5.96 18.12
C ASN A 126 -16.47 -4.89 19.09
N LEU A 127 -16.21 -3.67 18.62
CA LEU A 127 -15.81 -2.54 19.43
C LEU A 127 -16.97 -1.53 19.50
N VAL A 128 -17.29 -1.08 20.71
CA VAL A 128 -18.34 -0.09 20.90
C VAL A 128 -17.79 1.28 20.50
N PHE A 129 -18.04 1.68 19.26
CA PHE A 129 -17.77 3.04 18.80
C PHE A 129 -18.98 3.91 19.11
N HIS A 130 -18.78 4.93 19.93
CA HIS A 130 -19.81 5.91 20.25
C HIS A 130 -19.82 7.02 19.20
N GLN A 131 -20.97 7.64 18.98
CA GLN A 131 -21.01 8.86 18.18
C GLN A 131 -20.26 9.96 18.93
N VAL A 132 -19.27 10.55 18.28
CA VAL A 132 -18.54 11.69 18.83
C VAL A 132 -19.43 12.91 18.73
N ASP A 133 -19.59 13.66 19.84
CA ASP A 133 -20.35 14.92 19.84
C ASP A 133 -19.83 15.84 18.75
N PRO A 134 -20.73 16.41 17.90
CA PRO A 134 -20.32 17.33 16.84
C PRO A 134 -19.55 18.57 17.32
N SER A 135 -19.75 18.95 18.59
CA SER A 135 -19.04 20.04 19.26
C SER A 135 -17.63 19.65 19.71
N SER A 136 -17.29 18.37 19.69
CA SER A 136 -15.98 17.88 20.12
C SER A 136 -14.89 18.27 19.11
N ILE A 137 -13.73 18.61 19.63
CA ILE A 137 -12.52 18.86 18.83
C ILE A 137 -12.21 17.67 17.91
N TRP A 138 -12.49 16.45 18.37
CA TRP A 138 -12.25 15.20 17.64
C TRP A 138 -13.13 15.01 16.39
N ALA A 139 -14.28 15.69 16.32
CA ALA A 139 -15.16 15.67 15.14
C ALA A 139 -14.67 16.61 14.02
N SER A 140 -13.70 17.47 14.30
CA SER A 140 -13.22 18.49 13.37
C SER A 140 -12.45 17.90 12.18
N ASN A 141 -12.65 18.49 10.99
CA ASN A 141 -11.85 18.20 9.80
C ASN A 141 -10.35 18.51 9.99
N THR A 142 -10.03 19.49 10.85
CA THR A 142 -8.64 19.82 11.19
C THR A 142 -7.92 18.64 11.81
N ILE A 143 -8.56 17.90 12.69
CA ILE A 143 -8.00 16.68 13.30
C ILE A 143 -7.79 15.59 12.23
N THR A 144 -8.68 15.49 11.23
CA THR A 144 -8.48 14.56 10.09
C THR A 144 -7.21 14.91 9.32
N ILE A 145 -6.96 16.18 9.06
CA ILE A 145 -5.75 16.64 8.37
C ILE A 145 -4.50 16.35 9.22
N ILE A 146 -4.54 16.65 10.52
CA ILE A 146 -3.43 16.36 11.44
C ILE A 146 -3.13 14.86 11.45
N GLN A 147 -4.14 14.02 11.53
CA GLN A 147 -4.00 12.57 11.50
C GLN A 147 -3.38 12.08 10.19
N TYR A 148 -3.77 12.69 9.05
CA TYR A 148 -3.14 12.42 7.77
C TYR A 148 -1.66 12.81 7.73
N VAL A 149 -1.31 13.98 8.28
CA VAL A 149 0.09 14.41 8.40
C VAL A 149 0.90 13.42 9.24
N ILE A 150 0.35 12.96 10.37
CA ILE A 150 0.99 11.93 11.20
C ILE A 150 1.18 10.64 10.41
N MET A 151 0.19 10.22 9.63
CA MET A 151 0.29 9.05 8.74
C MET A 151 1.45 9.20 7.75
N LEU A 152 1.58 10.38 7.11
CA LEU A 152 2.69 10.65 6.20
C LEU A 152 4.04 10.62 6.92
N VAL A 153 4.12 11.12 8.15
CA VAL A 153 5.33 11.07 8.98
C VAL A 153 5.68 9.62 9.30
N VAL A 154 4.71 8.78 9.68
CA VAL A 154 4.94 7.34 9.92
C VAL A 154 5.50 6.68 8.65
N ALA A 155 4.87 6.91 7.51
CA ALA A 155 5.29 6.35 6.24
C ALA A 155 6.70 6.82 5.84
N ALA A 156 6.97 8.13 5.95
CA ALA A 156 8.27 8.72 5.63
C ALA A 156 9.39 8.18 6.55
N CYS A 157 9.16 8.11 7.85
CA CYS A 157 10.13 7.57 8.82
C CYS A 157 10.38 6.08 8.58
N ALA A 158 9.33 5.29 8.36
CA ALA A 158 9.43 3.86 8.07
C ALA A 158 10.20 3.63 6.76
N PHE A 159 9.89 4.38 5.72
CA PHE A 159 10.55 4.28 4.42
C PHE A 159 12.01 4.73 4.51
N ALA A 160 12.30 5.90 5.09
CA ALA A 160 13.65 6.44 5.24
C ALA A 160 14.56 5.53 6.08
N SER A 161 13.99 4.85 7.09
CA SER A 161 14.73 3.90 7.93
C SER A 161 15.36 2.76 7.11
N ASN A 162 14.69 2.31 6.03
CA ASN A 162 15.18 1.23 5.18
C ASN A 162 16.37 1.65 4.31
N PHE A 163 16.45 2.92 3.94
CA PHE A 163 17.55 3.46 3.11
C PHE A 163 18.70 4.05 3.93
N SER A 164 18.55 4.15 5.25
CA SER A 164 19.60 4.71 6.12
C SER A 164 20.75 3.72 6.30
N LYS A 165 21.97 4.14 5.93
CA LYS A 165 23.21 3.37 6.13
C LYS A 165 23.70 3.41 7.59
N ASN A 166 23.32 4.42 8.35
CA ASN A 166 23.73 4.57 9.75
C ASN A 166 22.78 3.80 10.67
N LYS A 167 23.30 2.83 11.42
CA LYS A 167 22.52 1.99 12.35
C LYS A 167 21.75 2.82 13.38
N VAL A 168 22.36 3.86 13.94
CA VAL A 168 21.71 4.73 14.94
C VAL A 168 20.54 5.49 14.32
N ALA A 169 20.73 6.06 13.12
CA ALA A 169 19.66 6.75 12.40
C ALA A 169 18.53 5.76 12.01
N LYS A 170 18.87 4.56 11.57
CA LYS A 170 17.89 3.52 11.23
C LYS A 170 16.98 3.17 12.41
N TYR A 171 17.56 2.84 13.57
CA TYR A 171 16.77 2.50 14.75
C TYR A 171 16.04 3.71 15.35
N GLY A 172 16.63 4.92 15.24
CA GLY A 172 15.96 6.16 15.65
C GLY A 172 14.71 6.46 14.81
N LEU A 173 14.81 6.35 13.47
CA LEU A 173 13.68 6.51 12.57
C LEU A 173 12.60 5.43 12.77
N MET A 174 13.00 4.19 13.01
CA MET A 174 12.05 3.12 13.34
C MET A 174 11.32 3.41 14.66
N GLY A 175 12.04 3.85 15.69
CA GLY A 175 11.42 4.24 16.95
C GLY A 175 10.44 5.40 16.78
N ALA A 176 10.81 6.43 16.02
CA ALA A 176 9.94 7.56 15.70
C ALA A 176 8.68 7.10 14.93
N ALA A 177 8.82 6.19 13.96
CA ALA A 177 7.70 5.64 13.22
C ALA A 177 6.73 4.87 14.13
N ILE A 178 7.24 4.07 15.08
CA ILE A 178 6.42 3.32 16.05
C ILE A 178 5.67 4.29 16.98
N VAL A 179 6.33 5.31 17.51
CA VAL A 179 5.69 6.31 18.38
C VAL A 179 4.59 7.05 17.61
N ALA A 180 4.89 7.51 16.39
CA ALA A 180 3.89 8.17 15.55
C ALA A 180 2.71 7.25 15.19
N LEU A 181 2.95 5.95 14.98
CA LEU A 181 1.90 4.96 14.75
C LEU A 181 1.00 4.78 15.97
N VAL A 182 1.57 4.74 17.18
CA VAL A 182 0.79 4.68 18.43
C VAL A 182 -0.09 5.93 18.59
N VAL A 183 0.47 7.11 18.30
CA VAL A 183 -0.29 8.37 18.32
C VAL A 183 -1.42 8.34 17.28
N PHE A 184 -1.15 7.84 16.08
CA PHE A 184 -2.15 7.67 15.02
C PHE A 184 -3.30 6.76 15.47
N CYS A 185 -2.98 5.59 16.06
CA CYS A 185 -3.95 4.67 16.64
C CYS A 185 -4.81 5.32 17.73
N TYR A 186 -4.16 6.02 18.66
CA TYR A 186 -4.84 6.71 19.75
C TYR A 186 -5.81 7.76 19.23
N MET A 187 -5.40 8.55 18.24
CA MET A 187 -6.29 9.54 17.60
C MET A 187 -7.46 8.87 16.88
N GLY A 188 -7.24 7.74 16.21
CA GLY A 188 -8.31 6.96 15.56
C GLY A 188 -9.34 6.46 16.57
N TYR A 189 -8.88 5.98 17.72
CA TYR A 189 -9.74 5.56 18.82
C TYR A 189 -10.53 6.73 19.44
N MET A 190 -9.87 7.86 19.69
CA MET A 190 -10.54 9.07 20.23
C MET A 190 -11.58 9.66 19.27
N ARG A 191 -11.35 9.52 17.97
CA ARG A 191 -12.31 9.90 16.93
C ARG A 191 -13.44 8.89 16.73
N GLN A 192 -13.38 7.76 17.41
CA GLN A 192 -14.35 6.67 17.26
C GLN A 192 -14.58 6.29 15.79
N SER A 193 -13.49 6.24 15.00
CA SER A 193 -13.51 5.93 13.57
C SER A 193 -12.86 4.57 13.32
N ALA A 194 -13.68 3.56 13.05
CA ALA A 194 -13.22 2.22 12.73
C ALA A 194 -12.35 2.19 11.45
N GLU A 195 -12.69 3.03 10.47
CA GLU A 195 -11.94 3.18 9.22
C GLU A 195 -10.51 3.63 9.47
N THR A 196 -10.34 4.61 10.36
CA THR A 196 -9.02 5.14 10.70
C THR A 196 -8.21 4.15 11.53
N VAL A 197 -8.85 3.43 12.46
CA VAL A 197 -8.18 2.36 13.22
C VAL A 197 -7.71 1.26 12.25
N PHE A 198 -8.54 0.87 11.30
CA PHE A 198 -8.17 -0.14 10.32
C PHE A 198 -7.07 0.34 9.35
N ALA A 199 -6.95 1.64 9.09
CA ALA A 199 -5.89 2.20 8.25
C ALA A 199 -4.47 1.91 8.79
N VAL A 200 -4.33 1.53 10.04
CA VAL A 200 -3.07 1.02 10.64
C VAL A 200 -2.57 -0.23 9.91
N PHE A 201 -3.47 -1.10 9.47
CA PHE A 201 -3.09 -2.33 8.77
C PHE A 201 -2.29 -2.09 7.48
N PRO A 202 -2.78 -1.32 6.47
CA PRO A 202 -1.97 -0.98 5.31
C PRO A 202 -0.75 -0.12 5.66
N LEU A 203 -0.82 0.71 6.71
CA LEU A 203 0.28 1.56 7.14
C LEU A 203 1.45 0.75 7.71
N LEU A 204 1.18 -0.30 8.48
CA LEU A 204 2.20 -1.26 8.92
C LEU A 204 2.90 -1.92 7.74
N ALA A 205 2.16 -2.25 6.69
CA ALA A 205 2.73 -2.84 5.48
C ALA A 205 3.73 -1.91 4.78
N VAL A 206 3.55 -0.57 4.85
CA VAL A 206 4.52 0.41 4.30
C VAL A 206 5.91 0.23 4.92
N GLY A 207 5.99 -0.03 6.23
CA GLY A 207 7.27 -0.24 6.91
C GLY A 207 7.82 -1.67 6.75
N ILE A 208 6.95 -2.66 6.86
CA ILE A 208 7.35 -4.08 6.89
C ILE A 208 7.77 -4.58 5.51
N THR A 209 7.07 -4.18 4.43
CA THR A 209 7.33 -4.71 3.09
C THR A 209 8.76 -4.44 2.58
N PRO A 210 9.33 -3.21 2.69
CA PRO A 210 10.73 -3.00 2.32
C PRO A 210 11.73 -3.76 3.19
N ILE A 211 11.42 -3.96 4.48
CA ILE A 211 12.28 -4.74 5.39
C ILE A 211 12.33 -6.20 4.93
N LEU A 212 11.18 -6.78 4.60
CA LEU A 212 11.10 -8.15 4.08
C LEU A 212 11.78 -8.28 2.72
N GLY A 213 11.61 -7.29 1.82
CA GLY A 213 12.33 -7.24 0.55
C GLY A 213 13.84 -7.29 0.76
N ASN A 214 14.36 -6.42 1.62
CA ASN A 214 15.79 -6.40 1.96
C ASN A 214 16.29 -7.72 2.59
N TYR A 215 15.46 -8.36 3.41
CA TYR A 215 15.80 -9.67 3.98
C TYR A 215 15.89 -10.75 2.90
N VAL A 216 14.95 -10.77 1.97
CA VAL A 216 14.93 -11.72 0.83
C VAL A 216 16.14 -11.50 -0.07
N ASP A 217 16.52 -10.24 -0.36
CA ASP A 217 17.72 -9.90 -1.14
C ASP A 217 19.00 -10.49 -0.55
N HIS A 218 19.14 -10.39 0.80
CA HIS A 218 20.36 -10.84 1.47
C HIS A 218 20.39 -12.34 1.71
N LYS A 219 19.27 -13.00 1.93
CA LYS A 219 19.20 -14.41 2.33
C LYS A 219 18.59 -15.35 1.29
N GLY A 220 17.95 -14.84 0.25
CA GLY A 220 17.42 -15.64 -0.85
C GLY A 220 16.31 -16.64 -0.47
N LYS A 221 15.69 -16.51 0.72
CA LYS A 221 14.71 -17.48 1.25
C LYS A 221 13.25 -17.02 1.03
N ALA A 222 12.90 -16.64 -0.19
CA ALA A 222 11.55 -16.16 -0.54
C ALA A 222 10.45 -17.19 -0.20
N ALA A 223 10.67 -18.47 -0.53
CA ALA A 223 9.70 -19.53 -0.24
C ALA A 223 9.44 -19.71 1.27
N THR A 224 10.50 -19.61 2.10
CA THR A 224 10.35 -19.69 3.57
C THR A 224 9.52 -18.53 4.12
N MET A 225 9.69 -17.32 3.55
CA MET A 225 8.91 -16.15 3.95
C MET A 225 7.44 -16.26 3.54
N LEU A 226 7.14 -16.86 2.38
CA LEU A 226 5.77 -17.14 1.96
C LEU A 226 5.08 -18.14 2.91
N VAL A 227 5.78 -19.22 3.30
CA VAL A 227 5.25 -20.19 4.28
C VAL A 227 5.01 -19.53 5.63
N LEU A 228 5.96 -18.71 6.11
CA LEU A 228 5.80 -17.99 7.38
C LEU A 228 4.60 -17.02 7.33
N GLY A 229 4.47 -16.27 6.24
CA GLY A 229 3.33 -15.37 6.02
C GLY A 229 1.99 -16.10 6.00
N SER A 230 1.94 -17.28 5.37
CA SER A 230 0.74 -18.11 5.34
C SER A 230 0.37 -18.66 6.73
N LEU A 231 1.38 -19.06 7.54
CA LEU A 231 1.16 -19.50 8.93
C LEU A 231 0.67 -18.38 9.85
N LEU A 232 1.13 -17.15 9.62
CA LEU A 232 0.67 -15.98 10.39
C LEU A 232 -0.76 -15.53 10.01
N LEU A 233 -1.27 -15.99 8.88
CA LEU A 233 -2.62 -15.65 8.40
C LEU A 233 -3.69 -16.56 9.01
N ILE A 234 -3.32 -17.74 9.51
CA ILE A 234 -4.19 -18.71 10.18
C ILE A 234 -4.37 -18.35 11.65
#